data_d18f676a1f4bc533d4148f6160153ee5
#
_entry.id   d18f676a1f4bc533d4148f6160153ee5
#
_cell.length_a   1.000
_cell.length_b   1.000
_cell.length_c   1.000
_cell.angle_alpha   90.00
_cell.angle_beta   90.00
_cell.angle_gamma   90.00
#
_symmetry.space_group_name_H-M   'P 1'
#
loop_
_entity.id
_entity.type
_entity.pdbx_description
1 polymer ?
#
loop_
_entity_poly.entity_id
_entity_poly.type
_entity_poly.pdbx_seq_one_letter_code
_entity_poly.pdbx_strand_id
1 'polypeptide(L)'
;MLYLPSDDTIFLANTVNRYSGTLALEIGTSSGIVLMELAKQFKTVIGTDIDFCSLKRLLETSRNQRVICCHAASALHGIKFDLIVTNPPYLPNATGYIDNTTDGGPAGVEITVDFLKDAINRLEICGKILIIVSSISDTRKLDSFLSKNNIMVKKIAQKELFYETLQILELSK
;
A
#
# COMPACT_ATOMS: atom_id res chain seq x y z
N MET A 1 17.03 5.06 3.29
CA MET A 1 17.51 3.67 3.54
C MET A 1 16.66 2.76 2.69
N LEU A 2 17.18 1.72 2.04
CA LEU A 2 16.36 0.80 1.24
C LEU A 2 15.58 -0.10 2.18
N TYR A 3 14.25 -0.11 2.08
CA TYR A 3 13.43 -1.12 2.73
C TYR A 3 13.69 -2.45 2.03
N LEU A 4 14.31 -3.38 2.73
CA LEU A 4 14.49 -4.74 2.24
C LEU A 4 13.17 -5.49 2.34
N PRO A 5 12.86 -6.39 1.38
CA PRO A 5 11.66 -7.19 1.44
C PRO A 5 11.56 -7.93 2.76
N SER A 6 10.52 -7.67 3.50
CA SER A 6 10.21 -8.30 4.77
C SER A 6 8.98 -9.21 4.65
N ASP A 7 8.64 -9.87 5.71
CA ASP A 7 7.53 -10.81 5.78
C ASP A 7 6.18 -10.23 5.38
N ASP A 8 5.95 -8.95 5.66
CA ASP A 8 4.75 -8.20 5.28
C ASP A 8 4.66 -7.99 3.76
N THR A 9 5.77 -7.56 3.12
CA THR A 9 5.84 -7.39 1.67
C THR A 9 5.55 -8.71 0.94
N ILE A 10 6.15 -9.81 1.38
CA ILE A 10 5.92 -11.14 0.81
C ILE A 10 4.46 -11.59 1.04
N PHE A 11 3.90 -11.31 2.22
CA PHE A 11 2.52 -11.63 2.54
C PHE A 11 1.53 -10.89 1.62
N LEU A 12 1.76 -9.60 1.37
CA LEU A 12 0.97 -8.81 0.43
C LEU A 12 1.15 -9.30 -1.01
N ALA A 13 2.39 -9.53 -1.46
CA ALA A 13 2.72 -10.03 -2.80
C ALA A 13 2.00 -11.36 -3.12
N ASN A 14 1.94 -12.29 -2.16
CA ASN A 14 1.20 -13.54 -2.32
C ASN A 14 -0.33 -13.31 -2.40
N THR A 15 -0.83 -12.29 -1.72
CA THR A 15 -2.27 -12.02 -1.66
C THR A 15 -2.78 -11.37 -2.94
N VAL A 16 -2.01 -10.49 -3.57
CA VAL A 16 -2.42 -9.79 -4.81
C VAL A 16 -2.63 -10.74 -5.99
N ASN A 17 -2.07 -11.93 -5.97
CA ASN A 17 -2.27 -12.95 -7.01
C ASN A 17 -3.73 -13.45 -7.15
N ARG A 18 -4.60 -13.10 -6.22
CA ARG A 18 -6.05 -13.42 -6.26
C ARG A 18 -6.85 -12.39 -7.06
N TYR A 19 -6.22 -11.33 -7.53
CA TYR A 19 -6.85 -10.21 -8.24
C TYR A 19 -6.30 -10.13 -9.66
N SER A 20 -7.12 -9.66 -10.57
CA SER A 20 -6.75 -9.40 -11.96
C SER A 20 -7.58 -8.27 -12.52
N GLY A 21 -7.10 -7.60 -13.54
CA GLY A 21 -7.80 -6.47 -14.14
C GLY A 21 -6.99 -5.75 -15.22
N THR A 22 -7.40 -4.55 -15.51
CA THR A 22 -6.77 -3.72 -16.54
C THR A 22 -5.67 -2.85 -15.96
N LEU A 23 -5.94 -2.16 -14.84
CA LEU A 23 -5.03 -1.16 -14.29
C LEU A 23 -4.92 -1.28 -12.78
N ALA A 24 -3.70 -1.48 -12.29
CA ALA A 24 -3.40 -1.48 -10.86
C ALA A 24 -2.39 -0.41 -10.47
N LEU A 25 -2.45 0.01 -9.21
CA LEU A 25 -1.53 0.95 -8.58
C LEU A 25 -0.92 0.32 -7.33
N GLU A 26 0.39 0.42 -7.17
CA GLU A 26 1.06 0.23 -5.89
C GLU A 26 1.53 1.59 -5.36
N ILE A 27 1.11 1.95 -4.15
CA ILE A 27 1.58 3.14 -3.42
C ILE A 27 2.68 2.72 -2.44
N GLY A 28 3.86 3.35 -2.53
CA GLY A 28 5.03 2.97 -1.74
C GLY A 28 5.71 1.73 -2.30
N THR A 29 6.03 1.73 -3.60
CA THR A 29 6.50 0.51 -4.31
C THR A 29 7.90 0.05 -3.87
N SER A 30 8.74 0.92 -3.32
CA SER A 30 10.06 0.63 -2.77
C SER A 30 10.88 -0.40 -3.57
N SER A 31 10.92 -1.66 -3.13
CA SER A 31 11.66 -2.76 -3.79
C SER A 31 11.00 -3.26 -5.08
N GLY A 32 9.72 -2.94 -5.32
CA GLY A 32 8.94 -3.35 -6.48
C GLY A 32 8.45 -4.80 -6.49
N ILE A 33 8.58 -5.53 -5.38
CA ILE A 33 8.15 -6.94 -5.31
C ILE A 33 6.65 -7.08 -5.55
N VAL A 34 5.84 -6.28 -4.88
CA VAL A 34 4.37 -6.32 -5.07
C VAL A 34 4.02 -5.81 -6.46
N LEU A 35 4.72 -4.78 -6.97
CA LEU A 35 4.56 -4.28 -8.34
C LEU A 35 4.78 -5.38 -9.39
N MET A 36 5.83 -6.19 -9.20
CA MET A 36 6.14 -7.30 -10.11
C MET A 36 5.09 -8.41 -10.06
N GLU A 37 4.53 -8.72 -8.89
CA GLU A 37 3.44 -9.69 -8.78
C GLU A 37 2.15 -9.17 -9.43
N LEU A 38 1.81 -7.88 -9.20
CA LEU A 38 0.69 -7.24 -9.89
C LEU A 38 0.84 -7.27 -11.42
N ALA A 39 2.05 -7.09 -11.93
CA ALA A 39 2.33 -7.09 -13.38
C ALA A 39 2.10 -8.46 -14.05
N LYS A 40 1.96 -9.54 -13.30
CA LYS A 40 1.56 -10.85 -13.81
C LYS A 40 0.05 -10.99 -14.02
N GLN A 41 -0.73 -10.14 -13.34
CA GLN A 41 -2.18 -10.25 -13.24
C GLN A 41 -2.93 -9.09 -13.90
N PHE A 42 -2.28 -7.93 -14.06
CA PHE A 42 -2.87 -6.73 -14.61
C PHE A 42 -2.19 -6.32 -15.92
N LYS A 43 -3.00 -5.84 -16.86
CA LYS A 43 -2.49 -5.37 -18.16
C LYS A 43 -1.52 -4.21 -18.03
N THR A 44 -1.74 -3.34 -17.08
CA THR A 44 -0.91 -2.18 -16.77
C THR A 44 -0.81 -2.02 -15.27
N VAL A 45 0.41 -1.78 -14.78
CA VAL A 45 0.66 -1.51 -13.37
C VAL A 45 1.51 -0.24 -13.26
N ILE A 46 1.16 0.60 -12.30
CA ILE A 46 1.91 1.82 -11.96
C ILE A 46 2.36 1.69 -10.49
N GLY A 47 3.62 1.97 -10.24
CA GLY A 47 4.17 2.12 -8.89
C GLY A 47 4.42 3.60 -8.56
N THR A 48 4.11 4.02 -7.34
CA THR A 48 4.50 5.34 -6.84
C THR A 48 5.35 5.20 -5.59
N ASP A 49 6.31 6.10 -5.44
CA ASP A 49 7.12 6.22 -4.23
C ASP A 49 7.63 7.65 -4.08
N ILE A 50 7.88 8.08 -2.86
CA ILE A 50 8.52 9.36 -2.58
C ILE A 50 10.05 9.28 -2.70
N ASP A 51 10.63 8.09 -2.52
CA ASP A 51 12.07 7.86 -2.62
C ASP A 51 12.50 7.64 -4.07
N PHE A 52 12.97 8.71 -4.71
CA PHE A 52 13.52 8.66 -6.06
C PHE A 52 14.66 7.63 -6.23
N CYS A 53 15.48 7.42 -5.20
CA CYS A 53 16.59 6.46 -5.27
C CYS A 53 16.09 5.01 -5.38
N SER A 54 15.02 4.66 -4.66
CA SER A 54 14.37 3.35 -4.78
C SER A 54 13.79 3.13 -6.17
N LEU A 55 13.06 4.12 -6.70
CA LEU A 55 12.51 4.04 -8.06
C LEU A 55 13.58 3.93 -9.14
N LYS A 56 14.69 4.67 -9.01
CA LYS A 56 15.81 4.56 -9.94
C LYS A 56 16.39 3.15 -9.99
N ARG A 57 16.63 2.54 -8.82
CA ARG A 57 17.12 1.15 -8.73
C ARG A 57 16.13 0.16 -9.35
N LEU A 58 14.83 0.34 -9.10
CA LEU A 58 13.79 -0.50 -9.68
C LEU A 58 13.82 -0.45 -11.21
N LEU A 59 13.98 0.73 -11.81
CA LEU A 59 14.11 0.89 -13.26
C LEU A 59 15.41 0.30 -13.83
N GLU A 60 16.49 0.29 -13.07
CA GLU A 60 17.76 -0.34 -13.47
C GLU A 60 17.64 -1.88 -13.51
N THR A 61 16.84 -2.46 -12.61
CA THR A 61 16.62 -3.91 -12.51
C THR A 61 15.47 -4.42 -13.37
N SER A 62 14.48 -3.57 -13.67
CA SER A 62 13.27 -3.92 -14.43
C SER A 62 12.82 -2.78 -15.31
N ARG A 63 13.31 -2.75 -16.55
CA ARG A 63 13.07 -1.65 -17.52
C ARG A 63 11.62 -1.47 -17.97
N ASN A 64 10.75 -2.44 -17.72
CA ASN A 64 9.36 -2.43 -18.15
C ASN A 64 8.39 -1.88 -17.09
N GLN A 65 8.90 -1.44 -15.94
CA GLN A 65 8.05 -0.91 -14.88
C GLN A 65 7.67 0.55 -15.14
N ARG A 66 6.43 0.90 -14.83
CA ARG A 66 5.93 2.28 -14.86
C ARG A 66 5.93 2.80 -13.43
N VAL A 67 6.85 3.70 -13.13
CA VAL A 67 6.98 4.26 -11.79
C VAL A 67 6.99 5.80 -11.83
N ILE A 68 6.43 6.41 -10.81
CA ILE A 68 6.30 7.85 -10.67
C ILE A 68 6.78 8.26 -9.27
N CYS A 69 7.71 9.21 -9.22
CA CYS A 69 8.15 9.79 -7.96
C CYS A 69 7.13 10.84 -7.51
N CYS A 70 6.31 10.48 -6.52
CA CYS A 70 5.34 11.40 -5.92
C CYS A 70 4.90 10.89 -4.54
N HIS A 71 4.27 11.77 -3.77
CA HIS A 71 3.61 11.39 -2.52
C HIS A 71 2.30 10.66 -2.83
N ALA A 72 2.11 9.48 -2.25
CA ALA A 72 0.93 8.64 -2.46
C ALA A 72 0.54 8.52 -3.95
N ALA A 73 -0.66 8.93 -4.33
CA ALA A 73 -1.14 8.96 -5.71
C ALA A 73 -1.29 10.38 -6.27
N SER A 74 -0.62 11.39 -5.68
CA SER A 74 -0.85 12.81 -5.98
C SER A 74 -0.65 13.20 -7.44
N ALA A 75 0.25 12.54 -8.18
CA ALA A 75 0.50 12.81 -9.60
C ALA A 75 -0.50 12.13 -10.56
N LEU A 76 -1.42 11.26 -10.07
CA LEU A 76 -2.27 10.41 -10.90
C LEU A 76 -3.69 10.99 -11.07
N HIS A 77 -3.81 12.27 -11.42
CA HIS A 77 -5.10 12.92 -11.59
C HIS A 77 -5.90 12.32 -12.75
N GLY A 78 -7.22 12.11 -12.53
CA GLY A 78 -8.15 11.61 -13.54
C GLY A 78 -7.99 10.12 -13.90
N ILE A 79 -7.04 9.42 -13.30
CA ILE A 79 -6.85 7.98 -13.52
C ILE A 79 -7.62 7.21 -12.45
N LYS A 80 -8.30 6.13 -12.89
CA LYS A 80 -9.02 5.19 -12.01
C LYS A 80 -8.41 3.81 -12.12
N PHE A 81 -8.43 3.07 -11.00
CA PHE A 81 -7.77 1.77 -10.87
C PHE A 81 -8.75 0.68 -10.46
N ASP A 82 -8.60 -0.50 -11.04
CA ASP A 82 -9.31 -1.72 -10.61
C ASP A 82 -8.82 -2.20 -9.25
N LEU A 83 -7.50 -2.04 -9.00
CA LEU A 83 -6.88 -2.38 -7.74
C LEU A 83 -5.83 -1.34 -7.34
N ILE A 84 -5.89 -0.91 -6.08
CA ILE A 84 -4.83 -0.12 -5.44
C ILE A 84 -4.27 -0.94 -4.29
N VAL A 85 -2.97 -0.99 -4.16
CA VAL A 85 -2.30 -1.79 -3.11
C VAL A 85 -1.29 -0.91 -2.38
N THR A 86 -1.20 -1.04 -1.08
CA THR A 86 -0.15 -0.39 -0.30
C THR A 86 0.24 -1.21 0.94
N ASN A 87 1.55 -1.25 1.19
CA ASN A 87 2.14 -1.63 2.47
C ASN A 87 2.70 -0.34 3.11
N PRO A 88 1.87 0.47 3.76
CA PRO A 88 2.34 1.72 4.35
C PRO A 88 3.19 1.44 5.59
N PRO A 89 4.05 2.37 6.00
CA PRO A 89 4.61 2.34 7.35
C PRO A 89 3.49 2.25 8.38
N TYR A 90 3.60 1.32 9.34
CA TYR A 90 2.51 1.03 10.29
C TYR A 90 2.97 0.92 11.76
N LEU A 91 4.27 1.09 12.05
CA LEU A 91 4.74 1.06 13.43
C LEU A 91 4.37 2.36 14.16
N PRO A 92 3.79 2.28 15.37
CA PRO A 92 3.55 3.46 16.19
C PRO A 92 4.88 4.11 16.61
N ASN A 93 4.99 5.43 16.44
CA ASN A 93 6.17 6.17 16.85
C ASN A 93 6.11 6.53 18.34
N ALA A 94 6.69 5.69 19.18
CA ALA A 94 6.77 5.91 20.63
C ALA A 94 8.04 6.66 21.06
N THR A 95 9.06 6.79 20.21
CA THR A 95 10.42 7.19 20.62
C THR A 95 10.87 8.56 20.11
N GLY A 96 10.09 9.21 19.22
CA GLY A 96 10.48 10.47 18.59
C GLY A 96 11.59 10.36 17.51
N TYR A 97 12.16 9.17 17.31
CA TYR A 97 13.04 8.90 16.18
C TYR A 97 12.17 8.54 14.98
N ILE A 98 12.31 9.29 13.89
CA ILE A 98 11.49 9.09 12.68
C ILE A 98 12.25 8.22 11.69
N ASP A 99 11.76 7.03 11.43
CA ASP A 99 12.16 6.20 10.29
C ASP A 99 11.01 6.16 9.28
N ASN A 100 11.14 6.91 8.19
CA ASN A 100 10.10 7.03 7.16
C ASN A 100 9.73 5.70 6.49
N THR A 101 10.49 4.63 6.71
CA THR A 101 10.22 3.31 6.13
C THR A 101 9.29 2.46 6.99
N THR A 102 9.22 2.74 8.29
CA THR A 102 8.47 1.93 9.26
C THR A 102 7.50 2.74 10.13
N ASP A 103 7.79 4.05 10.30
CA ASP A 103 7.00 4.93 11.17
C ASP A 103 5.67 5.32 10.52
N GLY A 104 4.58 4.76 11.03
CA GLY A 104 3.21 5.03 10.60
C GLY A 104 2.56 6.23 11.28
N GLY A 105 3.31 6.95 12.14
CA GLY A 105 2.84 8.04 12.97
C GLY A 105 2.50 7.61 14.40
N PRO A 106 1.98 8.52 15.25
CA PRO A 106 1.73 8.27 16.67
C PRO A 106 0.88 7.03 16.98
N ALA A 107 -0.12 6.74 16.16
CA ALA A 107 -0.97 5.55 16.29
C ALA A 107 -0.56 4.41 15.34
N GLY A 108 0.40 4.64 14.42
CA GLY A 108 0.81 3.69 13.39
C GLY A 108 -0.15 3.60 12.19
N VAL A 109 -1.10 4.50 12.05
CA VAL A 109 -2.08 4.50 10.94
C VAL A 109 -2.19 5.84 10.23
N GLU A 110 -1.45 6.85 10.64
CA GLU A 110 -1.52 8.19 10.09
C GLU A 110 -1.13 8.21 8.61
N ILE A 111 -0.05 7.53 8.27
CA ILE A 111 0.42 7.39 6.88
C ILE A 111 -0.60 6.60 6.04
N THR A 112 -1.15 5.52 6.60
CA THR A 112 -2.22 4.75 5.94
C THR A 112 -3.41 5.62 5.61
N VAL A 113 -3.90 6.41 6.57
CA VAL A 113 -5.03 7.33 6.35
C VAL A 113 -4.69 8.38 5.30
N ASP A 114 -3.47 8.89 5.30
CA ASP A 114 -3.03 9.88 4.33
C ASP A 114 -3.00 9.31 2.89
N PHE A 115 -2.46 8.12 2.70
CA PHE A 115 -2.50 7.41 1.40
C PHE A 115 -3.94 7.14 0.93
N LEU A 116 -4.82 6.76 1.84
CA LEU A 116 -6.22 6.48 1.52
C LEU A 116 -7.02 7.70 1.08
N LYS A 117 -6.70 8.92 1.55
CA LYS A 117 -7.35 10.16 1.07
C LYS A 117 -7.23 10.31 -0.44
N ASP A 118 -6.05 9.98 -0.99
CA ASP A 118 -5.80 10.01 -2.42
C ASP A 118 -6.37 8.78 -3.14
N ALA A 119 -6.16 7.60 -2.58
CA ALA A 119 -6.50 6.32 -3.19
C ALA A 119 -8.01 6.14 -3.40
N ILE A 120 -8.85 6.48 -2.41
CA ILE A 120 -10.31 6.31 -2.48
C ILE A 120 -10.91 7.04 -3.68
N ASN A 121 -10.38 8.22 -4.00
CA ASN A 121 -10.87 9.02 -5.12
C ASN A 121 -10.42 8.47 -6.50
N ARG A 122 -9.54 7.48 -6.51
CA ARG A 122 -8.97 6.86 -7.72
C ARG A 122 -9.46 5.43 -7.96
N LEU A 123 -10.48 4.99 -7.23
CA LEU A 123 -11.10 3.69 -7.48
C LEU A 123 -12.07 3.74 -8.66
N GLU A 124 -12.03 2.71 -9.51
CA GLU A 124 -13.12 2.38 -10.43
C GLU A 124 -14.39 1.95 -9.64
N ILE A 125 -15.55 1.85 -10.31
CA ILE A 125 -16.85 1.50 -9.70
C ILE A 125 -16.65 0.12 -9.19
N CYS A 126 -16.13 -0.77 -9.17
CA CYS A 126 -15.94 -2.06 -8.48
C CYS A 126 -14.50 -2.25 -8.02
N GLY A 127 -13.75 -1.16 -8.05
CA GLY A 127 -12.34 -1.16 -7.68
C GLY A 127 -12.15 -1.44 -6.18
N LYS A 128 -10.98 -1.93 -5.83
CA LYS A 128 -10.63 -2.32 -4.47
C LYS A 128 -9.31 -1.71 -4.04
N ILE A 129 -9.15 -1.51 -2.73
CA ILE A 129 -7.85 -1.17 -2.13
C ILE A 129 -7.45 -2.30 -1.20
N LEU A 130 -6.20 -2.74 -1.27
CA LEU A 130 -5.61 -3.65 -0.29
C LEU A 130 -4.60 -2.88 0.56
N ILE A 131 -4.76 -2.98 1.86
CA ILE A 131 -3.82 -2.41 2.83
C ILE A 131 -3.37 -3.46 3.83
N ILE A 132 -2.14 -3.34 4.30
CA ILE A 132 -1.67 -4.05 5.49
C ILE A 132 -1.94 -3.19 6.72
N VAL A 133 -2.39 -3.83 7.78
CA VAL A 133 -2.46 -3.28 9.13
C VAL A 133 -1.88 -4.27 10.13
N SER A 134 -1.29 -3.75 11.20
CA SER A 134 -0.72 -4.55 12.27
C SER A 134 -1.54 -4.45 13.56
N SER A 135 -1.53 -5.52 14.35
CA SER A 135 -2.17 -5.56 15.67
C SER A 135 -1.53 -4.61 16.70
N ILE A 136 -0.32 -4.11 16.44
CA ILE A 136 0.36 -3.15 17.32
C ILE A 136 -0.05 -1.70 17.03
N SER A 137 -0.74 -1.44 15.91
CA SER A 137 -1.25 -0.11 15.56
C SER A 137 -2.60 0.14 16.23
N ASP A 138 -2.85 1.40 16.61
CA ASP A 138 -4.18 1.82 17.05
C ASP A 138 -5.05 2.20 15.85
N THR A 139 -5.95 1.32 15.44
CA THR A 139 -6.76 1.49 14.22
C THR A 139 -7.92 2.47 14.36
N ARG A 140 -8.24 3.00 15.54
CA ARG A 140 -9.43 3.85 15.77
C ARG A 140 -9.53 5.03 14.79
N LYS A 141 -8.41 5.65 14.44
CA LYS A 141 -8.36 6.75 13.47
C LYS A 141 -8.64 6.28 12.04
N LEU A 142 -8.10 5.12 11.67
CA LEU A 142 -8.37 4.47 10.38
C LEU A 142 -9.85 4.08 10.28
N ASP A 143 -10.41 3.42 11.30
CA ASP A 143 -11.80 2.98 11.33
C ASP A 143 -12.77 4.16 11.22
N SER A 144 -12.48 5.25 11.94
CA SER A 144 -13.24 6.49 11.85
C SER A 144 -13.19 7.12 10.44
N PHE A 145 -12.00 7.11 9.81
CA PHE A 145 -11.85 7.62 8.45
C PHE A 145 -12.63 6.77 7.43
N LEU A 146 -12.53 5.45 7.50
CA LEU A 146 -13.22 4.53 6.60
C LEU A 146 -14.75 4.66 6.74
N SER A 147 -15.25 4.71 7.97
CA SER A 147 -16.67 4.90 8.26
C SER A 147 -17.21 6.22 7.71
N LYS A 148 -16.50 7.34 7.93
CA LYS A 148 -16.88 8.67 7.42
C LYS A 148 -16.95 8.74 5.89
N ASN A 149 -16.17 7.92 5.20
CA ASN A 149 -16.15 7.85 3.74
C ASN A 149 -17.03 6.73 3.16
N ASN A 150 -17.84 6.04 4.00
CA ASN A 150 -18.71 4.92 3.61
C ASN A 150 -17.94 3.80 2.92
N ILE A 151 -16.74 3.48 3.39
CA ILE A 151 -15.89 2.41 2.86
C ILE A 151 -16.23 1.11 3.56
N MET A 152 -16.58 0.10 2.78
CA MET A 152 -16.73 -1.28 3.26
C MET A 152 -15.36 -1.88 3.51
N VAL A 153 -15.21 -2.60 4.62
CA VAL A 153 -13.96 -3.22 5.05
C VAL A 153 -14.16 -4.72 5.19
N LYS A 154 -13.29 -5.49 4.56
CA LYS A 154 -13.26 -6.95 4.68
C LYS A 154 -11.85 -7.42 4.98
N LYS A 155 -11.65 -8.13 6.09
CA LYS A 155 -10.38 -8.82 6.34
C LYS A 155 -10.31 -10.07 5.43
N ILE A 156 -9.29 -10.14 4.56
CA ILE A 156 -9.15 -11.20 3.56
C ILE A 156 -8.00 -12.16 3.83
N ALA A 157 -7.02 -11.73 4.63
CA ALA A 157 -5.90 -12.57 5.03
C ALA A 157 -5.34 -12.12 6.39
N GLN A 158 -4.67 -13.05 7.08
CA GLN A 158 -4.00 -12.81 8.34
C GLN A 158 -2.73 -13.66 8.41
N LYS A 159 -1.65 -13.09 8.98
CA LYS A 159 -0.39 -13.76 9.24
C LYS A 159 0.06 -13.43 10.66
N GLU A 160 0.32 -14.45 11.46
CA GLU A 160 0.89 -14.28 12.80
C GLU A 160 2.41 -14.23 12.69
N LEU A 161 3.01 -13.24 13.33
CA LEU A 161 4.43 -13.06 13.53
C LEU A 161 4.73 -13.13 15.03
N PHE A 162 6.01 -13.15 15.41
CA PHE A 162 6.40 -13.34 16.81
C PHE A 162 5.86 -12.24 17.75
N TYR A 163 5.82 -10.98 17.29
CA TYR A 163 5.42 -9.83 18.12
C TYR A 163 4.12 -9.16 17.65
N GLU A 164 3.57 -9.55 16.50
CA GLU A 164 2.42 -8.90 15.89
C GLU A 164 1.61 -9.85 15.03
N THR A 165 0.38 -9.46 14.77
CA THR A 165 -0.46 -10.09 13.75
C THR A 165 -0.69 -9.10 12.61
N LEU A 166 -0.25 -9.47 11.42
CA LEU A 166 -0.54 -8.70 10.20
C LEU A 166 -1.88 -9.13 9.62
N GLN A 167 -2.66 -8.15 9.17
CA GLN A 167 -3.92 -8.37 8.48
C GLN A 167 -3.90 -7.64 7.14
N ILE A 168 -4.46 -8.26 6.10
CA ILE A 168 -4.75 -7.57 4.85
C ILE A 168 -6.24 -7.26 4.82
N LEU A 169 -6.54 -5.97 4.71
CA LEU A 169 -7.89 -5.46 4.57
C LEU A 169 -8.16 -5.14 3.09
N GLU A 170 -9.29 -5.64 2.58
CA GLU A 170 -9.87 -5.23 1.31
C GLU A 170 -10.90 -4.13 1.59
N LEU A 171 -10.73 -2.99 0.94
CA LEU A 171 -11.59 -1.83 1.05
C LEU A 171 -12.31 -1.61 -0.28
N SER A 172 -13.61 -1.27 -0.23
CA SER A 172 -14.43 -0.97 -1.42
C SER A 172 -15.48 0.10 -1.10
N LYS A 173 -16.02 0.74 -2.13
CA LYS A 173 -17.16 1.68 -2.02
C LYS A 173 -18.48 0.94 -2.10
#